data_90329e38652c929c99f4156026e8524f
#
_entry.id   90329e38652c929c99f4156026e8524f
#
_cell.length_a   1.000
_cell.length_b   1.000
_cell.length_c   1.000
_cell.angle_alpha   90.00
_cell.angle_beta   90.00
_cell.angle_gamma   90.00
#
_symmetry.space_group_name_H-M   'P 1'
#
loop_
_entity.id
_entity.type
_entity.pdbx_description
1 polymer ?
#
loop_
_entity_poly.entity_id
_entity_poly.type
_entity_poly.pdbx_seq_one_letter_code
_entity_poly.pdbx_strand_id
1 'polypeptide(L)'
;GRPAGTGYAWDTLARTEPYPISATPFDHVFNGMTVSPDGQYLFVNSGSRTDHGEVEDNGGNAPDTREVPLTSAIFRLPIDSQDLVLPNDAAALDALGVVFARGTRNAFALAFAPNGELFATDNGPDADYPDELNWIRQGLHYGFPWRFGDKDNAQSSPDYDPAQDRLLSGDFTAVQTQKYANDPNFPDPPRAFTDPIANLGPAAAQYRATDGSQQDAAAKGERLYTFTPHRSPLGLAFATGDTLPADLRPT
;
A
#
# COMPACT_ATOMS: atom_id res chain seq x y z
N GLY A 1 -2.42 -0.30 -25.62
CA GLY A 1 -2.54 -0.76 -27.01
C GLY A 1 -3.30 0.23 -27.89
N ARG A 2 -3.03 0.27 -29.15
CA ARG A 2 -3.72 1.07 -30.17
C ARG A 2 -4.52 0.17 -31.12
N PRO A 3 -5.68 0.58 -31.62
CA PRO A 3 -6.41 -0.22 -32.62
C PRO A 3 -5.54 -0.50 -33.85
N ALA A 4 -5.55 -1.75 -34.33
CA ALA A 4 -4.81 -2.20 -35.50
C ALA A 4 -5.59 -3.30 -36.22
N GLY A 5 -6.20 -2.96 -37.37
CA GLY A 5 -7.09 -3.88 -38.08
C GLY A 5 -8.27 -4.32 -37.19
N THR A 6 -8.45 -5.63 -37.02
CA THR A 6 -9.48 -6.23 -36.14
C THR A 6 -9.02 -6.46 -34.70
N GLY A 7 -7.84 -5.99 -34.30
CA GLY A 7 -7.25 -6.20 -32.98
C GLY A 7 -6.58 -4.94 -32.47
N TYR A 8 -5.56 -5.16 -31.62
CA TYR A 8 -4.74 -4.11 -31.02
C TYR A 8 -3.27 -4.39 -31.24
N ALA A 9 -2.51 -3.35 -31.57
CA ALA A 9 -1.05 -3.34 -31.45
C ALA A 9 -0.67 -2.91 -30.04
N TRP A 10 0.32 -3.57 -29.46
CA TRP A 10 0.82 -3.29 -28.12
C TRP A 10 2.25 -2.80 -28.22
N ASP A 11 2.49 -1.71 -27.53
CA ASP A 11 3.84 -1.13 -27.40
C ASP A 11 4.16 -1.13 -25.89
N THR A 12 5.42 -1.37 -25.53
CA THR A 12 5.86 -1.32 -24.12
C THR A 12 5.95 0.13 -23.68
N LEU A 13 5.19 0.53 -22.68
CA LEU A 13 5.27 1.86 -22.09
C LEU A 13 6.50 1.96 -21.18
N ALA A 14 6.61 1.03 -20.22
CA ALA A 14 7.69 1.00 -19.25
C ALA A 14 8.01 -0.43 -18.85
N ARG A 15 9.21 -0.63 -18.34
CA ARG A 15 9.69 -1.89 -17.74
C ARG A 15 10.62 -1.56 -16.57
N THR A 16 10.76 -2.47 -15.64
CA THR A 16 11.73 -2.33 -14.56
C THR A 16 13.07 -2.94 -14.94
N GLU A 17 14.14 -2.46 -14.32
CA GLU A 17 15.31 -3.31 -14.15
C GLU A 17 14.96 -4.51 -13.27
N PRO A 18 15.72 -5.60 -13.37
CA PRO A 18 15.58 -6.73 -12.45
C PRO A 18 15.77 -6.27 -11.00
N TYR A 19 14.93 -6.76 -10.11
CA TYR A 19 15.08 -6.55 -8.66
C TYR A 19 14.75 -7.86 -7.91
N PRO A 20 15.31 -8.05 -6.69
CA PRO A 20 15.09 -9.28 -5.95
C PRO A 20 13.65 -9.36 -5.44
N ILE A 21 12.98 -10.46 -5.73
CA ILE A 21 11.70 -10.82 -5.10
C ILE A 21 11.95 -11.54 -3.77
N SER A 22 10.96 -11.57 -2.87
CA SER A 22 11.07 -12.30 -1.61
C SER A 22 10.84 -13.80 -1.77
N ALA A 23 10.14 -14.20 -2.83
CA ALA A 23 9.64 -15.57 -3.04
C ALA A 23 8.69 -16.04 -1.92
N THR A 24 7.99 -15.09 -1.30
CA THR A 24 6.96 -15.34 -0.29
C THR A 24 5.58 -14.94 -0.82
N PRO A 25 4.47 -15.29 -0.13
CA PRO A 25 3.13 -14.79 -0.48
C PRO A 25 2.98 -13.26 -0.38
N PHE A 26 3.97 -12.58 0.18
CA PHE A 26 3.95 -11.13 0.42
C PHE A 26 4.58 -10.30 -0.70
N ASP A 27 5.07 -10.92 -1.77
CA ASP A 27 5.47 -10.22 -2.99
C ASP A 27 4.23 -9.69 -3.72
N HIS A 28 3.87 -8.44 -3.48
CA HIS A 28 2.67 -7.84 -4.08
C HIS A 28 2.88 -7.33 -5.50
N VAL A 29 4.12 -7.19 -5.94
CA VAL A 29 4.54 -6.77 -7.29
C VAL A 29 3.75 -5.56 -7.84
N PHE A 30 3.76 -5.35 -9.16
CA PHE A 30 2.94 -4.30 -9.80
C PHE A 30 1.50 -4.78 -9.95
N ASN A 31 0.54 -3.97 -9.48
CA ASN A 31 -0.88 -4.31 -9.49
C ASN A 31 -1.77 -3.12 -9.89
N GLY A 32 -2.49 -2.48 -8.97
CA GLY A 32 -3.46 -1.43 -9.27
C GLY A 32 -2.96 -0.34 -10.21
N MET A 33 -3.74 0.01 -11.24
CA MET A 33 -3.39 1.08 -12.17
C MET A 33 -4.61 1.90 -12.59
N THR A 34 -4.39 3.18 -12.88
CA THR A 34 -5.40 4.08 -13.42
C THR A 34 -4.76 5.16 -14.29
N VAL A 35 -5.52 5.70 -15.24
CA VAL A 35 -5.06 6.81 -16.08
C VAL A 35 -5.55 8.12 -15.48
N SER A 36 -4.71 9.16 -15.52
CA SER A 36 -5.09 10.50 -15.06
C SER A 36 -6.28 11.06 -15.87
N PRO A 37 -7.12 11.94 -15.28
CA PRO A 37 -8.29 12.48 -15.97
C PRO A 37 -7.99 13.23 -17.26
N ASP A 38 -6.80 13.82 -17.38
CA ASP A 38 -6.31 14.49 -18.58
C ASP A 38 -5.73 13.54 -19.65
N GLY A 39 -5.64 12.25 -19.33
CA GLY A 39 -5.11 11.21 -20.21
C GLY A 39 -3.60 11.26 -20.43
N GLN A 40 -2.84 12.04 -19.63
CA GLN A 40 -1.42 12.22 -19.86
C GLN A 40 -0.52 11.26 -19.09
N TYR A 41 -1.02 10.68 -17.99
CA TYR A 41 -0.23 9.83 -17.12
C TYR A 41 -0.94 8.51 -16.79
N LEU A 42 -0.17 7.45 -16.70
CA LEU A 42 -0.54 6.20 -16.05
C LEU A 42 -0.02 6.21 -14.62
N PHE A 43 -0.90 6.02 -13.66
CA PHE A 43 -0.54 5.75 -12.27
C PHE A 43 -0.57 4.25 -12.04
N VAL A 44 0.48 3.72 -11.42
CA VAL A 44 0.57 2.28 -11.13
C VAL A 44 1.19 2.06 -9.76
N ASN A 45 0.57 1.19 -8.98
CA ASN A 45 1.13 0.76 -7.70
C ASN A 45 2.15 -0.35 -7.93
N SER A 46 3.28 -0.24 -7.25
CA SER A 46 4.17 -1.35 -6.97
C SER A 46 4.06 -1.68 -5.49
N GLY A 47 3.50 -2.82 -5.17
CA GLY A 47 3.31 -3.25 -3.80
C GLY A 47 4.62 -3.64 -3.12
N SER A 48 4.51 -3.94 -1.83
CA SER A 48 5.64 -4.33 -1.01
C SER A 48 6.21 -5.70 -1.41
N ARG A 49 7.46 -5.89 -1.09
CA ARG A 49 8.18 -7.15 -1.19
C ARG A 49 8.00 -8.00 0.07
N THR A 50 7.67 -7.34 1.20
CA THR A 50 7.56 -7.95 2.53
C THR A 50 6.16 -7.77 3.11
N ASP A 51 5.83 -8.51 4.16
CA ASP A 51 4.57 -8.36 4.88
C ASP A 51 4.52 -7.04 5.68
N HIS A 52 5.55 -6.76 6.50
CA HIS A 52 5.58 -5.63 7.42
C HIS A 52 6.97 -4.98 7.51
N GLY A 53 7.88 -5.22 6.54
CA GLY A 53 9.23 -4.65 6.50
C GLY A 53 10.32 -5.56 7.06
N GLU A 54 10.03 -6.82 7.27
CA GLU A 54 10.97 -7.86 7.67
C GLU A 54 12.05 -8.12 6.61
N VAL A 55 13.14 -8.76 6.99
CA VAL A 55 14.15 -9.22 6.04
C VAL A 55 13.65 -10.47 5.32
N GLU A 56 13.64 -10.41 3.99
CA GLU A 56 13.30 -11.54 3.13
C GLU A 56 14.46 -11.83 2.16
N ASP A 57 15.27 -12.79 2.52
CA ASP A 57 16.52 -13.10 1.81
C ASP A 57 16.36 -13.99 0.59
N ASN A 58 15.15 -14.47 0.32
CA ASN A 58 14.86 -15.40 -0.79
C ASN A 58 15.82 -16.60 -0.82
N GLY A 59 15.98 -17.28 0.33
CA GLY A 59 16.87 -18.43 0.44
C GLY A 59 18.36 -18.09 0.22
N GLY A 60 18.78 -16.90 0.62
CA GLY A 60 20.14 -16.40 0.47
C GLY A 60 20.44 -15.72 -0.86
N ASN A 61 19.47 -15.63 -1.78
CA ASN A 61 19.64 -14.93 -3.06
C ASN A 61 19.60 -13.40 -2.93
N ALA A 62 19.01 -12.90 -1.86
CA ALA A 62 18.90 -11.47 -1.56
C ALA A 62 19.17 -11.21 -0.07
N PRO A 63 20.40 -11.41 0.40
CA PRO A 63 20.73 -11.29 1.81
C PRO A 63 20.42 -9.88 2.34
N ASP A 64 19.94 -9.81 3.57
CA ASP A 64 19.63 -8.58 4.31
C ASP A 64 18.66 -7.63 3.55
N THR A 65 17.87 -8.15 2.61
CA THR A 65 16.99 -7.33 1.79
C THR A 65 15.59 -7.24 2.38
N ARG A 66 15.13 -6.01 2.59
CA ARG A 66 13.75 -5.65 2.95
C ARG A 66 13.00 -5.16 1.71
N GLU A 67 12.59 -3.91 1.70
CA GLU A 67 12.07 -3.27 0.49
C GLU A 67 13.21 -2.81 -0.42
N VAL A 68 12.90 -2.65 -1.71
CA VAL A 68 13.83 -2.11 -2.71
C VAL A 68 13.26 -0.83 -3.34
N PRO A 69 14.06 -0.01 -4.03
CA PRO A 69 13.59 1.26 -4.61
C PRO A 69 12.34 1.16 -5.47
N LEU A 70 12.13 0.00 -6.11
CA LEU A 70 11.00 -0.28 -7.00
C LEU A 70 9.75 -0.78 -6.28
N THR A 71 9.77 -1.02 -4.97
CA THR A 71 8.63 -1.52 -4.20
C THR A 71 8.03 -0.46 -3.27
N SER A 72 6.84 -0.70 -2.75
CA SER A 72 6.14 0.17 -1.80
C SER A 72 5.97 1.61 -2.30
N ALA A 73 5.61 1.75 -3.58
CA ALA A 73 5.51 3.05 -4.24
C ALA A 73 4.38 3.11 -5.28
N ILE A 74 3.87 4.31 -5.50
CA ILE A 74 3.00 4.62 -6.63
C ILE A 74 3.81 5.42 -7.64
N PHE A 75 3.89 4.91 -8.86
CA PHE A 75 4.57 5.55 -9.98
C PHE A 75 3.57 6.33 -10.83
N ARG A 76 4.04 7.48 -11.36
CA ARG A 76 3.34 8.29 -12.37
C ARG A 76 4.17 8.30 -13.64
N LEU A 77 3.72 7.59 -14.66
CA LEU A 77 4.43 7.38 -15.90
C LEU A 77 3.77 8.19 -17.03
N PRO A 78 4.51 8.99 -17.82
CA PRO A 78 3.94 9.64 -19.00
C PRO A 78 3.38 8.58 -19.97
N ILE A 79 2.14 8.77 -20.46
CA ILE A 79 1.44 7.74 -21.24
C ILE A 79 2.03 7.59 -22.66
N ASP A 80 2.78 8.56 -23.11
CA ASP A 80 3.52 8.56 -24.39
C ASP A 80 4.93 8.00 -24.29
N SER A 81 5.35 7.51 -23.10
CA SER A 81 6.64 6.84 -22.93
C SER A 81 6.76 5.60 -23.82
N GLN A 82 7.96 5.33 -24.26
CA GLN A 82 8.31 4.13 -25.03
C GLN A 82 9.51 3.47 -24.39
N ASP A 83 9.33 2.22 -23.95
CA ASP A 83 10.37 1.41 -23.29
C ASP A 83 11.09 2.13 -22.13
N LEU A 84 10.36 2.97 -21.38
CA LEU A 84 10.92 3.64 -20.20
C LEU A 84 11.44 2.61 -19.21
N VAL A 85 12.71 2.71 -18.85
CA VAL A 85 13.32 1.80 -17.86
C VAL A 85 13.24 2.43 -16.47
N LEU A 86 12.61 1.73 -15.53
CA LEU A 86 12.59 2.09 -14.12
C LEU A 86 13.78 1.40 -13.44
N PRO A 87 14.82 2.14 -13.04
CA PRO A 87 16.00 1.56 -12.41
C PRO A 87 15.71 1.08 -10.98
N ASN A 88 16.39 0.01 -10.56
CA ASN A 88 16.36 -0.41 -9.14
C ASN A 88 17.39 0.36 -8.30
N ASP A 89 17.38 1.68 -8.44
CA ASP A 89 18.24 2.62 -7.72
C ASP A 89 17.42 3.84 -7.30
N ALA A 90 17.44 4.21 -6.02
CA ALA A 90 16.60 5.27 -5.48
C ALA A 90 16.93 6.64 -6.09
N ALA A 91 18.22 6.96 -6.24
CA ALA A 91 18.62 8.27 -6.75
C ALA A 91 18.28 8.41 -8.24
N ALA A 92 18.44 7.34 -9.02
CA ALA A 92 18.08 7.31 -10.43
C ALA A 92 16.56 7.39 -10.64
N LEU A 93 15.76 6.71 -9.82
CA LEU A 93 14.29 6.83 -9.83
C LEU A 93 13.83 8.25 -9.49
N ASP A 94 14.42 8.85 -8.46
CA ASP A 94 14.11 10.23 -8.07
C ASP A 94 14.51 11.22 -9.17
N ALA A 95 15.63 10.99 -9.84
CA ALA A 95 16.07 11.81 -11.00
C ALA A 95 15.13 11.70 -12.21
N LEU A 96 14.49 10.54 -12.42
CA LEU A 96 13.45 10.36 -13.45
C LEU A 96 12.16 11.11 -13.12
N GLY A 97 11.91 11.45 -11.85
CA GLY A 97 10.70 12.14 -11.42
C GLY A 97 9.41 11.33 -11.57
N VAL A 98 9.51 10.01 -11.68
CA VAL A 98 8.38 9.10 -11.89
C VAL A 98 7.75 8.58 -10.58
N VAL A 99 8.45 8.69 -9.46
CA VAL A 99 7.90 8.31 -8.15
C VAL A 99 6.90 9.36 -7.70
N PHE A 100 5.63 9.00 -7.60
CA PHE A 100 4.57 9.92 -7.18
C PHE A 100 4.39 9.92 -5.67
N ALA A 101 4.34 8.73 -5.05
CA ALA A 101 4.20 8.55 -3.61
C ALA A 101 4.95 7.29 -3.17
N ARG A 102 5.26 7.19 -1.87
CA ARG A 102 5.94 6.04 -1.25
C ARG A 102 5.20 5.57 -0.01
N GLY A 103 5.55 4.38 0.46
CA GLY A 103 5.08 3.85 1.74
C GLY A 103 3.66 3.30 1.70
N THR A 104 3.21 2.84 0.55
CA THR A 104 2.04 1.97 0.43
C THR A 104 2.49 0.51 0.50
N ARG A 105 1.71 -0.35 1.17
CA ARG A 105 2.00 -1.79 1.24
C ARG A 105 1.47 -2.53 0.01
N ASN A 106 0.18 -2.49 -0.19
CA ASN A 106 -0.49 -3.12 -1.33
C ASN A 106 -1.69 -2.27 -1.75
N ALA A 107 -1.41 -1.11 -2.34
CA ALA A 107 -2.43 -0.17 -2.83
C ALA A 107 -3.13 -0.73 -4.07
N PHE A 108 -3.95 -1.76 -3.88
CA PHE A 108 -4.51 -2.61 -4.93
C PHE A 108 -5.46 -1.87 -5.87
N ALA A 109 -6.25 -0.93 -5.37
CA ALA A 109 -7.15 -0.12 -6.21
C ALA A 109 -6.74 1.35 -6.18
N LEU A 110 -6.59 1.92 -7.37
CA LEU A 110 -6.36 3.35 -7.59
C LEU A 110 -7.55 3.94 -8.33
N ALA A 111 -8.11 5.05 -7.86
CA ALA A 111 -9.17 5.75 -8.56
C ALA A 111 -9.06 7.27 -8.39
N PHE A 112 -9.34 8.01 -9.47
CA PHE A 112 -9.52 9.45 -9.41
C PHE A 112 -10.93 9.80 -8.99
N ALA A 113 -11.06 10.68 -8.00
CA ALA A 113 -12.33 11.31 -7.65
C ALA A 113 -12.74 12.31 -8.73
N PRO A 114 -14.03 12.71 -8.78
CA PRO A 114 -14.52 13.67 -9.78
C PRO A 114 -13.82 15.04 -9.75
N ASN A 115 -13.22 15.41 -8.64
CA ASN A 115 -12.40 16.64 -8.49
C ASN A 115 -10.96 16.49 -8.99
N GLY A 116 -10.59 15.29 -9.50
CA GLY A 116 -9.24 15.02 -10.03
C GLY A 116 -8.22 14.56 -8.99
N GLU A 117 -8.61 14.33 -7.74
CA GLU A 117 -7.74 13.81 -6.70
C GLU A 117 -7.64 12.28 -6.74
N LEU A 118 -6.45 11.75 -6.49
CA LEU A 118 -6.18 10.31 -6.52
C LEU A 118 -6.36 9.69 -5.14
N PHE A 119 -7.06 8.56 -5.10
CA PHE A 119 -7.23 7.74 -3.90
C PHE A 119 -6.77 6.31 -4.16
N ALA A 120 -6.35 5.65 -3.08
CA ALA A 120 -5.97 4.25 -3.11
C ALA A 120 -6.53 3.51 -1.89
N THR A 121 -6.97 2.27 -2.10
CA THR A 121 -7.20 1.32 -1.00
C THR A 121 -5.95 0.49 -0.80
N ASP A 122 -5.48 0.37 0.44
CA ASP A 122 -4.24 -0.31 0.78
C ASP A 122 -4.49 -1.41 1.82
N ASN A 123 -4.00 -2.60 1.54
CA ASN A 123 -4.21 -3.76 2.40
C ASN A 123 -3.13 -3.82 3.50
N GLY A 124 -3.58 -4.00 4.73
CA GLY A 124 -2.73 -4.15 5.92
C GLY A 124 -1.93 -5.45 5.95
N PRO A 125 -1.00 -5.61 6.93
CA PRO A 125 -0.18 -6.79 7.10
C PRO A 125 -0.92 -7.94 7.78
N ASP A 126 -0.25 -9.07 7.95
CA ASP A 126 -0.69 -10.22 8.74
C ASP A 126 -0.61 -9.93 10.26
N ALA A 127 -1.23 -8.82 10.66
CA ALA A 127 -1.49 -8.42 12.04
C ALA A 127 -2.77 -7.58 12.05
N ASP A 128 -3.42 -7.41 13.20
CA ASP A 128 -4.70 -6.70 13.32
C ASP A 128 -4.53 -5.16 13.22
N TYR A 129 -3.74 -4.69 12.23
CA TYR A 129 -3.71 -3.29 11.81
C TYR A 129 -4.83 -3.01 10.80
N PRO A 130 -5.34 -1.78 10.72
CA PRO A 130 -6.40 -1.46 9.77
C PRO A 130 -5.94 -1.57 8.31
N ASP A 131 -6.84 -1.97 7.42
CA ASP A 131 -6.70 -1.67 5.98
C ASP A 131 -7.01 -0.19 5.75
N GLU A 132 -6.43 0.42 4.73
CA GLU A 132 -6.42 1.87 4.58
C GLU A 132 -7.17 2.37 3.33
N LEU A 133 -7.73 3.56 3.44
CA LEU A 133 -8.08 4.42 2.31
C LEU A 133 -7.19 5.65 2.36
N ASN A 134 -6.34 5.81 1.36
CA ASN A 134 -5.36 6.87 1.28
C ASN A 134 -5.75 7.91 0.22
N TRP A 135 -5.70 9.19 0.57
CA TRP A 135 -5.69 10.28 -0.39
C TRP A 135 -4.27 10.51 -0.88
N ILE A 136 -3.98 10.02 -2.09
CA ILE A 136 -2.62 9.95 -2.64
C ILE A 136 -2.21 11.29 -3.23
N ARG A 137 -1.15 11.88 -2.69
CA ARG A 137 -0.59 13.18 -3.09
C ARG A 137 0.89 13.05 -3.41
N GLN A 138 1.35 13.85 -4.36
CA GLN A 138 2.73 13.81 -4.83
C GLN A 138 3.73 14.11 -3.71
N GLY A 139 4.79 13.32 -3.64
CA GLY A 139 5.90 13.50 -2.74
C GLY A 139 5.62 13.09 -1.29
N LEU A 140 4.43 12.55 -0.98
CA LEU A 140 4.09 12.10 0.37
C LEU A 140 4.46 10.63 0.60
N HIS A 141 4.56 10.27 1.89
CA HIS A 141 4.87 8.92 2.36
C HIS A 141 3.72 8.42 3.26
N TYR A 142 3.21 7.22 2.99
CA TYR A 142 1.98 6.67 3.61
C TYR A 142 2.25 5.68 4.74
N GLY A 143 3.50 5.53 5.18
CA GLY A 143 3.86 4.89 6.45
C GLY A 143 4.56 3.55 6.30
N PHE A 144 4.16 2.69 5.38
CA PHE A 144 4.76 1.36 5.25
C PHE A 144 6.29 1.42 5.00
N PRO A 145 7.11 0.61 5.69
CA PRO A 145 6.72 -0.41 6.66
C PRO A 145 6.70 0.06 8.14
N TRP A 146 6.92 1.32 8.43
CA TRP A 146 7.06 1.86 9.79
C TRP A 146 5.73 2.10 10.49
N ARG A 147 4.66 2.26 9.73
CA ARG A 147 3.35 2.63 10.25
C ARG A 147 2.22 2.03 9.44
N PHE A 148 1.14 1.62 10.14
CA PHE A 148 -0.10 1.13 9.59
C PHE A 148 -1.27 1.88 10.23
N GLY A 149 -2.09 2.53 9.42
CA GLY A 149 -3.09 3.46 9.93
C GLY A 149 -2.44 4.59 10.73
N ASP A 150 -2.85 4.74 11.98
CA ASP A 150 -2.29 5.69 12.94
C ASP A 150 -1.30 5.07 13.94
N LYS A 151 -0.91 3.82 13.73
CA LYS A 151 -0.11 3.04 14.68
C LYS A 151 1.25 2.70 14.09
N ASP A 152 2.28 2.88 14.91
CA ASP A 152 3.62 2.46 14.52
C ASP A 152 3.69 0.93 14.44
N ASN A 153 4.48 0.43 13.50
CA ASN A 153 4.78 -0.98 13.39
C ASN A 153 5.55 -1.43 14.64
N ALA A 154 4.97 -2.34 15.41
CA ALA A 154 5.56 -2.79 16.67
C ALA A 154 6.94 -3.41 16.49
N GLN A 155 7.22 -4.06 15.35
CA GLN A 155 8.55 -4.62 15.05
C GLN A 155 9.65 -3.54 14.90
N SER A 156 9.29 -2.28 14.69
CA SER A 156 10.27 -1.18 14.69
C SER A 156 10.81 -0.85 16.09
N SER A 157 10.20 -1.38 17.15
CA SER A 157 10.70 -1.22 18.52
C SER A 157 11.90 -2.14 18.77
N PRO A 158 13.01 -1.64 19.33
CA PRO A 158 14.19 -2.46 19.64
C PRO A 158 13.93 -3.55 20.68
N ASP A 159 12.88 -3.39 21.51
CA ASP A 159 12.48 -4.34 22.55
C ASP A 159 11.25 -5.18 22.14
N TYR A 160 10.96 -5.27 20.84
CA TYR A 160 9.78 -6.00 20.35
C TYR A 160 9.85 -7.48 20.71
N ASP A 161 8.77 -7.98 21.33
CA ASP A 161 8.56 -9.39 21.62
C ASP A 161 7.24 -9.85 20.96
N PRO A 162 7.30 -10.61 19.86
CA PRO A 162 6.09 -11.07 19.16
C PRO A 162 5.20 -11.97 20.04
N ALA A 163 5.73 -12.61 21.07
CA ALA A 163 4.93 -13.41 22.00
C ALA A 163 4.01 -12.55 22.90
N GLN A 164 4.32 -11.28 23.05
CA GLN A 164 3.50 -10.31 23.78
C GLN A 164 2.60 -9.47 22.89
N ASP A 165 2.80 -9.53 21.57
CA ASP A 165 2.01 -8.75 20.61
C ASP A 165 0.61 -9.36 20.43
N ARG A 166 -0.40 -8.63 20.92
CA ARG A 166 -1.79 -9.04 20.88
C ARG A 166 -2.49 -8.77 19.54
N LEU A 167 -1.81 -8.08 18.62
CA LEU A 167 -2.31 -7.90 17.25
C LEU A 167 -2.02 -9.12 16.37
N LEU A 168 -1.18 -10.04 16.82
CA LEU A 168 -0.86 -11.27 16.10
C LEU A 168 -1.87 -12.38 16.38
N SER A 169 -2.17 -13.17 15.34
CA SER A 169 -2.93 -14.41 15.45
C SER A 169 -2.14 -15.57 14.87
N GLY A 170 -2.19 -16.73 15.51
CA GLY A 170 -1.58 -17.95 14.99
C GLY A 170 -2.16 -18.43 13.65
N ASP A 171 -3.26 -17.85 13.20
CA ASP A 171 -3.87 -18.12 11.88
C ASP A 171 -3.21 -17.35 10.73
N PHE A 172 -2.41 -16.32 11.04
CA PHE A 172 -1.75 -15.50 10.03
C PHE A 172 -0.50 -16.17 9.46
N THR A 173 -0.32 -16.09 8.15
CA THR A 173 0.80 -16.72 7.44
C THR A 173 2.15 -16.18 7.91
N ALA A 174 2.28 -14.87 8.12
CA ALA A 174 3.52 -14.27 8.60
C ALA A 174 3.89 -14.76 10.02
N VAL A 175 2.90 -15.04 10.88
CA VAL A 175 3.11 -15.61 12.21
C VAL A 175 3.52 -17.08 12.12
N GLN A 176 2.81 -17.87 11.31
CA GLN A 176 3.11 -19.29 11.09
C GLN A 176 4.51 -19.51 10.48
N THR A 177 4.95 -18.58 9.64
CA THR A 177 6.26 -18.62 8.99
C THR A 177 7.34 -17.85 9.77
N GLN A 178 7.03 -17.42 10.99
CA GLN A 178 7.97 -16.77 11.93
C GLN A 178 8.61 -15.49 11.38
N LYS A 179 7.84 -14.68 10.65
CA LYS A 179 8.31 -13.40 10.10
C LYS A 179 8.32 -12.29 11.14
N TYR A 180 7.45 -12.35 12.14
CA TYR A 180 7.47 -11.45 13.28
C TYR A 180 8.56 -11.87 14.28
N ALA A 181 9.55 -11.03 14.46
CA ALA A 181 10.68 -11.26 15.35
C ALA A 181 11.21 -9.93 15.91
N ASN A 182 11.96 -9.97 17.01
CA ASN A 182 12.75 -8.81 17.41
C ASN A 182 13.76 -8.48 16.31
N ASP A 183 13.79 -7.23 15.91
CA ASP A 183 14.61 -6.76 14.79
C ASP A 183 15.35 -5.47 15.16
N PRO A 184 16.47 -5.58 15.89
CA PRO A 184 17.22 -4.42 16.35
C PRO A 184 17.86 -3.60 15.20
N ASN A 185 17.83 -4.13 13.97
CA ASN A 185 18.31 -3.46 12.77
C ASN A 185 17.17 -2.92 11.90
N PHE A 186 15.93 -2.85 12.43
CA PHE A 186 14.85 -2.23 11.70
C PHE A 186 15.21 -0.77 11.41
N PRO A 187 15.08 -0.31 10.15
CA PRO A 187 15.57 1.00 9.76
C PRO A 187 14.74 2.13 10.39
N ASP A 188 15.40 3.25 10.67
CA ASP A 188 14.72 4.47 11.09
C ASP A 188 13.78 5.01 10.01
N PRO A 189 12.64 5.62 10.39
CA PRO A 189 11.72 6.20 9.43
C PRO A 189 12.36 7.37 8.67
N PRO A 190 12.17 7.46 7.34
CA PRO A 190 12.84 8.49 6.53
C PRO A 190 12.30 9.90 6.77
N ARG A 191 11.06 10.03 7.21
CA ARG A 191 10.37 11.31 7.42
C ARG A 191 9.03 11.10 8.13
N ALA A 192 8.30 12.20 8.38
CA ALA A 192 6.92 12.13 8.86
C ALA A 192 6.00 11.48 7.79
N PHE A 193 4.99 10.79 8.27
CA PHE A 193 4.03 10.07 7.45
C PHE A 193 2.72 10.86 7.29
N THR A 194 1.96 10.49 6.26
CA THR A 194 0.61 10.98 6.02
C THR A 194 -0.37 9.89 6.47
N ASP A 195 -1.26 10.25 7.38
CA ASP A 195 -2.28 9.32 7.87
C ASP A 195 -3.31 9.03 6.77
N PRO A 196 -3.87 7.81 6.76
CA PRO A 196 -5.03 7.47 5.96
C PRO A 196 -6.27 8.28 6.33
N ILE A 197 -7.33 8.15 5.54
CA ILE A 197 -8.61 8.79 5.83
C ILE A 197 -9.23 8.17 7.08
N ALA A 198 -9.57 9.04 8.04
CA ALA A 198 -10.23 8.60 9.27
C ALA A 198 -11.67 8.18 9.01
N ASN A 199 -12.02 6.97 9.41
CA ASN A 199 -13.40 6.49 9.45
C ASN A 199 -14.03 6.91 10.79
N LEU A 200 -15.07 7.73 10.70
CA LEU A 200 -15.79 8.26 11.85
C LEU A 200 -17.06 7.45 12.20
N GLY A 201 -17.28 6.36 11.53
CA GLY A 201 -18.53 5.59 11.63
C GLY A 201 -19.60 6.09 10.64
N PRO A 202 -20.85 5.61 10.74
CA PRO A 202 -21.41 4.70 11.76
C PRO A 202 -21.15 3.21 11.52
N ALA A 203 -20.51 2.83 10.40
CA ALA A 203 -20.21 1.44 10.14
C ALA A 203 -19.20 0.91 11.15
N ALA A 204 -19.42 -0.29 11.65
CA ALA A 204 -18.54 -0.94 12.60
C ALA A 204 -17.12 -1.03 12.07
N ALA A 205 -16.27 -0.22 12.63
CA ALA A 205 -14.85 -0.26 12.43
C ALA A 205 -14.25 -1.09 13.56
N GLN A 206 -14.34 -2.42 13.45
CA GLN A 206 -13.84 -3.33 14.48
C GLN A 206 -12.34 -3.54 14.31
N TYR A 207 -11.63 -3.47 15.41
CA TYR A 207 -10.19 -3.69 15.48
C TYR A 207 -9.83 -4.44 16.76
N ARG A 208 -8.65 -5.04 16.80
CA ARG A 208 -8.08 -5.58 18.01
C ARG A 208 -7.15 -4.54 18.64
N ALA A 209 -7.44 -4.17 19.88
CA ALA A 209 -6.60 -3.28 20.64
C ALA A 209 -5.30 -3.97 21.09
N THR A 210 -4.30 -3.18 21.50
CA THR A 210 -2.99 -3.69 21.94
C THR A 210 -3.08 -4.61 23.17
N ASP A 211 -4.16 -4.54 23.97
CA ASP A 211 -4.43 -5.47 25.07
C ASP A 211 -5.06 -6.80 24.61
N GLY A 212 -5.30 -6.96 23.30
CA GLY A 212 -5.91 -8.13 22.68
C GLY A 212 -7.44 -8.14 22.69
N SER A 213 -8.09 -7.12 23.25
CA SER A 213 -9.55 -7.04 23.25
C SER A 213 -10.08 -6.59 21.89
N GLN A 214 -11.22 -7.17 21.47
CA GLN A 214 -11.91 -6.69 20.27
C GLN A 214 -12.73 -5.47 20.61
N GLN A 215 -12.53 -4.40 19.84
CA GLN A 215 -13.13 -3.09 20.04
C GLN A 215 -13.94 -2.69 18.81
N ASP A 216 -14.93 -1.83 19.01
CA ASP A 216 -15.67 -1.16 17.95
C ASP A 216 -15.40 0.35 18.09
N ALA A 217 -14.65 0.92 17.16
CA ALA A 217 -14.27 2.32 17.16
C ALA A 217 -15.49 3.24 17.09
N ALA A 218 -16.52 2.88 16.28
CA ALA A 218 -17.74 3.66 16.17
C ALA A 218 -18.53 3.70 17.48
N ALA A 219 -18.62 2.57 18.19
CA ALA A 219 -19.32 2.49 19.49
C ALA A 219 -18.60 3.30 20.57
N LYS A 220 -17.29 3.48 20.47
CA LYS A 220 -16.48 4.28 21.38
C LYS A 220 -16.37 5.75 21.01
N GLY A 221 -16.84 6.14 19.82
CA GLY A 221 -16.61 7.48 19.28
C GLY A 221 -15.15 7.71 18.88
N GLU A 222 -14.40 6.64 18.65
CA GLU A 222 -13.01 6.67 18.18
C GLU A 222 -12.95 6.63 16.66
N ARG A 223 -11.78 6.94 16.11
CA ARG A 223 -11.50 6.84 14.67
C ARG A 223 -10.75 5.57 14.37
N LEU A 224 -11.05 4.95 13.22
CA LEU A 224 -10.22 3.92 12.63
C LEU A 224 -9.63 4.43 11.32
N TYR A 225 -8.43 4.04 10.96
CA TYR A 225 -7.70 4.50 9.78
C TYR A 225 -7.36 3.35 8.82
N THR A 226 -8.32 2.84 7.99
CA THR A 226 -9.69 3.34 7.67
C THR A 226 -10.71 2.25 7.87
N PHE A 227 -10.36 1.01 7.48
CA PHE A 227 -11.23 -0.15 7.47
C PHE A 227 -10.88 -1.09 8.62
N THR A 228 -11.83 -1.92 9.01
CA THR A 228 -11.57 -3.07 9.87
C THR A 228 -10.45 -3.93 9.26
N PRO A 229 -9.48 -4.43 10.08
CA PRO A 229 -8.42 -5.30 9.61
C PRO A 229 -8.92 -6.48 8.75
N HIS A 230 -8.09 -6.92 7.81
CA HIS A 230 -8.33 -8.09 6.96
C HIS A 230 -9.63 -8.03 6.13
N ARG A 231 -10.03 -6.85 5.69
CA ARG A 231 -11.16 -6.68 4.75
C ARG A 231 -10.72 -6.69 3.30
N SER A 232 -9.41 -6.55 3.06
CA SER A 232 -8.80 -6.59 1.73
C SER A 232 -9.57 -5.73 0.72
N PRO A 233 -9.56 -4.40 0.86
CA PRO A 233 -10.31 -3.51 -0.02
C PRO A 233 -9.66 -3.51 -1.42
N LEU A 234 -10.16 -4.37 -2.31
CA LEU A 234 -9.59 -4.62 -3.64
C LEU A 234 -10.24 -3.80 -4.76
N GLY A 235 -11.20 -2.95 -4.43
CA GLY A 235 -11.89 -2.12 -5.41
C GLY A 235 -12.20 -0.73 -4.87
N LEU A 236 -12.12 0.27 -5.75
CA LEU A 236 -12.48 1.65 -5.44
C LEU A 236 -13.12 2.29 -6.65
N ALA A 237 -14.28 2.91 -6.45
CA ALA A 237 -14.94 3.69 -7.48
C ALA A 237 -15.66 4.89 -6.86
N PHE A 238 -15.67 6.00 -7.57
CA PHE A 238 -16.45 7.17 -7.19
C PHE A 238 -17.75 7.21 -7.98
N ALA A 239 -18.86 7.42 -7.28
CA ALA A 239 -20.13 7.63 -7.93
C ALA A 239 -20.13 9.00 -8.65
N THR A 240 -20.62 9.01 -9.88
CA THR A 240 -20.75 10.22 -10.69
C THR A 240 -22.19 10.38 -11.14
N GLY A 241 -22.70 11.62 -11.15
CA GLY A 241 -24.07 11.92 -11.58
C GLY A 241 -25.15 11.25 -10.73
N ASP A 242 -26.18 10.72 -11.41
CA ASP A 242 -27.38 10.16 -10.78
C ASP A 242 -27.29 8.65 -10.45
N THR A 243 -26.09 8.09 -10.40
CA THR A 243 -25.88 6.64 -10.16
C THR A 243 -26.19 6.20 -8.74
N LEU A 244 -26.17 7.11 -7.77
CA LEU A 244 -26.56 6.83 -6.39
C LEU A 244 -28.03 7.16 -6.12
N PRO A 245 -28.68 6.43 -5.21
CA PRO A 245 -29.95 6.85 -4.60
C PRO A 245 -29.89 8.30 -4.08
N ALA A 246 -31.02 9.01 -4.13
CA ALA A 246 -31.06 10.45 -3.84
C ALA A 246 -30.53 10.82 -2.44
N ASP A 247 -30.73 9.95 -1.45
CA ASP A 247 -30.30 10.09 -0.06
C ASP A 247 -28.79 9.88 0.14
N LEU A 248 -28.09 9.30 -0.86
CA LEU A 248 -26.64 9.07 -0.84
C LEU A 248 -25.88 9.99 -1.79
N ARG A 249 -26.57 10.93 -2.46
CA ARG A 249 -25.91 11.90 -3.35
C ARG A 249 -25.27 13.03 -2.53
N PRO A 250 -24.08 13.50 -2.90
CA PRO A 250 -23.53 14.70 -2.31
C PRO A 250 -24.45 15.89 -2.52
N THR A 251 -24.66 16.65 -1.46
CA THR A 251 -25.45 17.91 -1.47
C THR A 251 -24.60 19.08 -1.92
#